data_254ac3b878c81173ced3fa537ff0aec9
#
_entry.id   254ac3b878c81173ced3fa537ff0aec9
#
_cell.length_a   1.000
_cell.length_b   1.000
_cell.length_c   1.000
_cell.angle_alpha   90.00
_cell.angle_beta   90.00
_cell.angle_gamma   90.00
#
_symmetry.space_group_name_H-M   'P 1'
#
loop_
_entity.id
_entity.type
_entity.pdbx_description
1 polymer ?
#
loop_
_entity_poly.entity_id
_entity_poly.type
_entity_poly.pdbx_seq_one_letter_code
_entity_poly.pdbx_strand_id
1 'polypeptide(L)'
;LKTNFHIDAGKVQAVRGVSFHVNKGESIGIVGESGSGKSVTMLSIMGLLPDNASIEVAGMSFNGIDMEMMDYKQWRRLHGREIGMIFQDPMTSLNPLLTIGHQIMEPMRIHLKLSKKDAKKRAIEMLKLVDIPSPENRINQYPHELSGGMRQRVMIAIAISCNPKLLIADEPTTALDVTIQAQILDLMSDLKKKINTSIVMITHDLGVIASMCSRVIVMYGGIIVEEGTIREVFYNPQHPYTWGLIRSIPKVEMGERKKLIPIPGTPPDLLAPPKGCPFAARCEYAMKVCEMIPPRNTVISNTHQAACWLMHPKAPKVDKGVIG
;
A
#
# COMPACT_ATOMS: atom_id res chain seq x y z
N LEU A 1 -9.33 12.69 0.27
CA LEU A 1 -8.10 12.95 1.02
C LEU A 1 -7.13 13.76 0.16
N LYS A 2 -6.59 14.84 0.71
CA LYS A 2 -5.43 15.57 0.16
C LYS A 2 -4.38 15.70 1.25
N THR A 3 -3.11 15.61 0.87
CA THR A 3 -1.99 15.76 1.81
C THR A 3 -0.88 16.59 1.19
N ASN A 4 -0.45 17.59 1.94
CA ASN A 4 0.60 18.50 1.51
C ASN A 4 1.69 18.58 2.58
N PHE A 5 2.94 18.69 2.16
CA PHE A 5 4.07 18.99 3.04
C PHE A 5 4.55 20.41 2.83
N HIS A 6 4.72 21.13 3.92
CA HIS A 6 5.29 22.49 3.93
C HIS A 6 6.80 22.37 4.15
N ILE A 7 7.57 22.77 3.15
CA ILE A 7 9.04 22.80 3.15
C ILE A 7 9.51 24.21 2.79
N ASP A 8 10.77 24.53 3.00
CA ASP A 8 11.31 25.87 2.71
C ASP A 8 11.13 26.28 1.23
N ALA A 9 11.19 25.32 0.32
CA ALA A 9 10.98 25.54 -1.11
C ALA A 9 9.50 25.72 -1.52
N GLY A 10 8.53 25.49 -0.62
CA GLY A 10 7.11 25.65 -0.89
C GLY A 10 6.23 24.50 -0.39
N LYS A 11 5.13 24.23 -1.10
CA LYS A 11 4.10 23.25 -0.74
C LYS A 11 4.14 22.06 -1.68
N VAL A 12 4.63 20.91 -1.22
CA VAL A 12 4.61 19.64 -1.98
C VAL A 12 3.24 18.98 -1.84
N GLN A 13 2.52 18.80 -2.95
CA GLN A 13 1.17 18.22 -2.99
C GLN A 13 1.25 16.69 -3.18
N ALA A 14 1.62 15.96 -2.12
CA ALA A 14 1.90 14.54 -2.17
C ALA A 14 0.65 13.68 -2.47
N VAL A 15 -0.53 14.10 -1.99
CA VAL A 15 -1.83 13.48 -2.31
C VAL A 15 -2.80 14.58 -2.74
N ARG A 16 -3.40 14.43 -3.93
CA ARG A 16 -4.09 15.51 -4.65
C ARG A 16 -5.58 15.24 -4.87
N GLY A 17 -6.22 14.56 -3.94
CA GLY A 17 -7.64 14.21 -4.04
C GLY A 17 -7.82 12.72 -4.36
N VAL A 18 -7.62 11.87 -3.35
CA VAL A 18 -7.76 10.43 -3.42
C VAL A 18 -9.02 10.02 -2.65
N SER A 19 -9.86 9.19 -3.28
CA SER A 19 -11.06 8.62 -2.65
C SER A 19 -11.16 7.16 -3.05
N PHE A 20 -11.27 6.27 -2.07
CA PHE A 20 -11.47 4.83 -2.28
C PHE A 20 -12.11 4.22 -1.04
N HIS A 21 -12.52 2.97 -1.13
CA HIS A 21 -13.05 2.20 -0.01
C HIS A 21 -12.41 0.82 0.05
N VAL A 22 -12.51 0.17 1.20
CA VAL A 22 -12.10 -1.22 1.43
C VAL A 22 -13.26 -1.93 2.09
N ASN A 23 -13.74 -3.01 1.48
CA ASN A 23 -14.80 -3.82 2.06
C ASN A 23 -14.25 -4.78 3.12
N LYS A 24 -15.11 -5.20 4.05
CA LYS A 24 -14.72 -6.17 5.08
C LYS A 24 -14.23 -7.47 4.45
N GLY A 25 -13.04 -7.93 4.87
CA GLY A 25 -12.39 -9.14 4.34
C GLY A 25 -11.80 -8.98 2.94
N GLU A 26 -11.87 -7.79 2.34
CA GLU A 26 -11.27 -7.51 1.04
C GLU A 26 -9.75 -7.35 1.16
N SER A 27 -9.03 -7.74 0.09
CA SER A 27 -7.64 -7.32 -0.12
C SER A 27 -7.57 -6.42 -1.33
N ILE A 28 -7.08 -5.20 -1.15
CA ILE A 28 -6.83 -4.26 -2.23
C ILE A 28 -5.34 -4.00 -2.36
N GLY A 29 -4.90 -3.82 -3.61
CA GLY A 29 -3.55 -3.38 -3.92
C GLY A 29 -3.51 -1.91 -4.29
N ILE A 30 -2.50 -1.19 -3.81
CA ILE A 30 -2.20 0.17 -4.26
C ILE A 30 -0.84 0.16 -4.93
N VAL A 31 -0.81 0.43 -6.23
CA VAL A 31 0.40 0.36 -7.04
C VAL A 31 0.75 1.70 -7.68
N GLY A 32 2.00 1.86 -8.04
CA GLY A 32 2.53 3.03 -8.73
C GLY A 32 4.03 3.19 -8.46
N GLU A 33 4.68 4.05 -9.23
CA GLU A 33 6.10 4.38 -9.06
C GLU A 33 6.38 5.02 -7.69
N SER A 34 7.66 5.06 -7.28
CA SER A 34 8.09 5.82 -6.11
C SER A 34 7.65 7.30 -6.24
N GLY A 35 7.23 7.92 -5.14
CA GLY A 35 6.72 9.29 -5.13
C GLY A 35 5.29 9.47 -5.66
N SER A 36 4.56 8.40 -6.03
CA SER A 36 3.17 8.52 -6.50
C SER A 36 2.14 8.83 -5.39
N GLY A 37 2.55 8.85 -4.11
CA GLY A 37 1.70 9.19 -2.96
C GLY A 37 1.12 8.01 -2.18
N LYS A 38 1.47 6.76 -2.51
CA LYS A 38 0.92 5.53 -1.90
C LYS A 38 1.07 5.49 -0.37
N SER A 39 2.31 5.46 0.10
CA SER A 39 2.63 5.40 1.54
C SER A 39 2.12 6.63 2.28
N VAL A 40 2.24 7.82 1.66
CA VAL A 40 1.72 9.07 2.23
C VAL A 40 0.21 9.00 2.41
N THR A 41 -0.53 8.40 1.47
CA THR A 41 -1.99 8.20 1.60
C THR A 41 -2.32 7.37 2.83
N MET A 42 -1.61 6.26 3.07
CA MET A 42 -1.85 5.41 4.23
C MET A 42 -1.43 6.07 5.54
N LEU A 43 -0.26 6.72 5.57
CA LEU A 43 0.20 7.47 6.74
C LEU A 43 -0.74 8.63 7.09
N SER A 44 -1.35 9.27 6.08
CA SER A 44 -2.38 10.31 6.29
C SER A 44 -3.63 9.72 6.96
N ILE A 45 -4.12 8.58 6.45
CA ILE A 45 -5.29 7.86 7.00
C ILE A 45 -4.99 7.39 8.42
N MET A 46 -3.75 7.06 8.74
CA MET A 46 -3.31 6.65 10.07
C MET A 46 -2.99 7.83 11.00
N GLY A 47 -2.98 9.07 10.52
CA GLY A 47 -2.56 10.22 11.34
C GLY A 47 -1.10 10.12 11.82
N LEU A 48 -0.21 9.52 11.01
CA LEU A 48 1.20 9.26 11.34
C LEU A 48 2.17 10.15 10.55
N LEU A 49 1.69 11.24 10.00
CA LEU A 49 2.54 12.20 9.28
C LEU A 49 3.27 13.15 10.25
N PRO A 50 4.42 13.70 9.85
CA PRO A 50 5.13 14.71 10.63
C PRO A 50 4.38 16.05 10.68
N ASP A 51 4.75 16.92 11.61
CA ASP A 51 4.05 18.19 11.91
C ASP A 51 4.02 19.17 10.72
N ASN A 52 4.95 19.06 9.77
CA ASN A 52 4.97 19.89 8.58
C ASN A 52 3.98 19.43 7.49
N ALA A 53 3.20 18.38 7.77
CA ALA A 53 2.14 17.91 6.87
C ALA A 53 0.79 18.57 7.19
N SER A 54 0.03 18.91 6.16
CA SER A 54 -1.38 19.31 6.27
C SER A 54 -2.26 18.31 5.54
N ILE A 55 -3.34 17.89 6.18
CA ILE A 55 -4.30 16.91 5.67
C ILE A 55 -5.65 17.57 5.52
N GLU A 56 -6.26 17.45 4.34
CA GLU A 56 -7.64 17.85 4.06
C GLU A 56 -8.45 16.59 3.76
N VAL A 57 -9.55 16.39 4.49
CA VAL A 57 -10.43 15.23 4.36
C VAL A 57 -11.85 15.72 4.05
N ALA A 58 -12.54 15.04 3.14
CA ALA A 58 -13.94 15.27 2.84
C ALA A 58 -14.77 14.00 3.09
N GLY A 59 -14.60 13.43 4.26
CA GLY A 59 -15.21 12.20 4.72
C GLY A 59 -14.21 11.05 4.83
N MET A 60 -14.02 10.54 6.04
CA MET A 60 -13.21 9.37 6.35
C MET A 60 -13.89 8.56 7.44
N SER A 61 -14.19 7.31 7.17
CA SER A 61 -14.81 6.42 8.14
C SER A 61 -14.14 5.05 8.19
N PHE A 62 -14.11 4.46 9.37
CA PHE A 62 -13.64 3.10 9.60
C PHE A 62 -14.66 2.32 10.42
N ASN A 63 -15.19 1.23 9.86
CA ASN A 63 -16.15 0.36 10.52
C ASN A 63 -17.36 1.13 11.13
N GLY A 64 -17.86 2.14 10.40
CA GLY A 64 -18.96 3.00 10.82
C GLY A 64 -18.60 4.13 11.78
N ILE A 65 -17.32 4.25 12.15
CA ILE A 65 -16.82 5.33 13.00
C ILE A 65 -16.29 6.44 12.10
N ASP A 66 -16.76 7.66 12.28
CA ASP A 66 -16.21 8.85 11.63
C ASP A 66 -14.82 9.15 12.20
N MET A 67 -13.83 9.24 11.31
CA MET A 67 -12.43 9.48 11.69
C MET A 67 -11.98 10.93 11.45
N GLU A 68 -12.81 11.74 10.81
CA GLU A 68 -12.43 13.10 10.38
C GLU A 68 -12.10 14.01 11.57
N MET A 69 -12.85 13.86 12.67
CA MET A 69 -12.74 14.69 13.86
C MET A 69 -12.11 13.99 15.06
N MET A 70 -11.40 12.87 14.83
CA MET A 70 -10.79 12.11 15.92
C MET A 70 -9.66 12.88 16.61
N ASP A 71 -9.70 12.89 17.94
CA ASP A 71 -8.59 13.34 18.77
C ASP A 71 -7.48 12.27 18.88
N TYR A 72 -6.33 12.68 19.42
CA TYR A 72 -5.17 11.80 19.63
C TYR A 72 -5.51 10.55 20.49
N LYS A 73 -6.41 10.66 21.49
CA LYS A 73 -6.79 9.53 22.34
C LYS A 73 -7.64 8.52 21.58
N GLN A 74 -8.50 9.00 20.68
CA GLN A 74 -9.34 8.17 19.82
C GLN A 74 -8.48 7.42 18.79
N TRP A 75 -7.53 8.11 18.14
CA TRP A 75 -6.55 7.51 17.25
C TRP A 75 -5.74 6.41 17.94
N ARG A 76 -5.21 6.64 19.14
CA ARG A 76 -4.47 5.64 19.91
C ARG A 76 -5.30 4.38 20.24
N ARG A 77 -6.62 4.45 20.25
CA ARG A 77 -7.48 3.26 20.45
C ARG A 77 -7.63 2.43 19.20
N LEU A 78 -7.51 3.04 18.02
CA LEU A 78 -7.58 2.35 16.74
C LEU A 78 -6.25 1.71 16.37
N HIS A 79 -5.14 2.45 16.55
CA HIS A 79 -3.81 1.97 16.19
C HIS A 79 -3.43 0.73 16.99
N GLY A 80 -2.96 -0.30 16.29
CA GLY A 80 -2.52 -1.57 16.86
C GLY A 80 -3.66 -2.48 17.35
N ARG A 81 -4.85 -1.94 17.63
CA ARG A 81 -6.02 -2.71 18.03
C ARG A 81 -6.93 -3.07 16.88
N GLU A 82 -7.40 -2.06 16.14
CA GLU A 82 -8.36 -2.21 15.05
C GLU A 82 -7.69 -2.11 13.68
N ILE A 83 -6.62 -1.32 13.60
CA ILE A 83 -5.83 -1.12 12.40
C ILE A 83 -4.37 -1.43 12.74
N GLY A 84 -3.79 -2.44 12.09
CA GLY A 84 -2.37 -2.77 12.14
C GLY A 84 -1.64 -2.22 10.92
N MET A 85 -0.35 -1.90 11.08
CA MET A 85 0.48 -1.46 9.97
C MET A 85 1.82 -2.20 9.97
N ILE A 86 2.21 -2.70 8.80
CA ILE A 86 3.52 -3.23 8.48
C ILE A 86 4.24 -2.14 7.70
N PHE A 87 5.33 -1.62 8.25
CA PHE A 87 6.12 -0.55 7.63
C PHE A 87 7.11 -1.11 6.62
N GLN A 88 7.60 -0.26 5.74
CA GLN A 88 8.50 -0.64 4.65
C GLN A 88 9.84 -1.22 5.11
N ASP A 89 10.43 -0.67 6.18
CA ASP A 89 11.74 -1.09 6.67
C ASP A 89 11.67 -1.63 8.11
N PRO A 90 11.91 -2.94 8.31
CA PRO A 90 11.93 -3.53 9.65
C PRO A 90 13.11 -3.07 10.50
N MET A 91 14.18 -2.53 9.90
CA MET A 91 15.36 -2.05 10.62
C MET A 91 15.07 -0.77 11.40
N THR A 92 14.27 0.11 10.85
CA THR A 92 13.87 1.38 11.46
C THR A 92 12.61 1.26 12.31
N SER A 93 11.77 0.25 12.06
CA SER A 93 10.48 0.05 12.73
C SER A 93 10.59 -0.69 14.06
N LEU A 94 11.61 -1.56 14.20
CA LEU A 94 11.85 -2.29 15.46
C LEU A 94 12.81 -1.48 16.35
N ASN A 95 12.44 -1.31 17.63
CA ASN A 95 13.32 -0.68 18.61
C ASN A 95 14.50 -1.62 18.94
N PRO A 96 15.76 -1.24 18.62
CA PRO A 96 16.92 -2.11 18.84
C PRO A 96 17.26 -2.33 20.31
N LEU A 97 16.76 -1.50 21.21
CA LEU A 97 17.01 -1.57 22.66
C LEU A 97 16.01 -2.45 23.42
N LEU A 98 14.97 -2.94 22.74
CA LEU A 98 13.92 -3.79 23.33
C LEU A 98 13.95 -5.18 22.69
N THR A 99 13.71 -6.22 23.50
CA THR A 99 13.55 -7.58 22.95
C THR A 99 12.31 -7.66 22.06
N ILE A 100 12.31 -8.59 21.09
CA ILE A 100 11.16 -8.78 20.21
C ILE A 100 9.90 -9.18 21.00
N GLY A 101 10.06 -9.96 22.05
CA GLY A 101 8.94 -10.33 22.93
C GLY A 101 8.32 -9.12 23.63
N HIS A 102 9.14 -8.16 24.08
CA HIS A 102 8.64 -6.93 24.69
C HIS A 102 7.77 -6.17 23.68
N GLN A 103 8.26 -5.99 22.47
CA GLN A 103 7.57 -5.23 21.40
C GLN A 103 6.28 -5.91 20.95
N ILE A 104 6.23 -7.25 20.86
CA ILE A 104 4.99 -7.98 20.51
C ILE A 104 3.97 -7.93 21.66
N MET A 105 4.42 -8.00 22.91
CA MET A 105 3.53 -7.96 24.08
C MET A 105 2.96 -6.56 24.35
N GLU A 106 3.64 -5.50 23.98
CA GLU A 106 3.26 -4.14 24.30
C GLU A 106 1.84 -3.78 23.80
N PRO A 107 1.49 -3.94 22.50
CA PRO A 107 0.13 -3.69 22.03
C PRO A 107 -0.92 -4.53 22.74
N MET A 108 -0.64 -5.81 23.02
CA MET A 108 -1.56 -6.68 23.73
C MET A 108 -1.84 -6.21 25.16
N ARG A 109 -0.82 -5.72 25.85
CA ARG A 109 -0.98 -5.20 27.21
C ARG A 109 -1.71 -3.87 27.25
N ILE A 110 -1.45 -3.00 26.27
CA ILE A 110 -2.09 -1.69 26.16
C ILE A 110 -3.56 -1.83 25.76
N HIS A 111 -3.86 -2.59 24.71
CA HIS A 111 -5.17 -2.63 24.08
C HIS A 111 -6.07 -3.77 24.59
N LEU A 112 -5.50 -4.96 24.86
CA LEU A 112 -6.25 -6.12 25.33
C LEU A 112 -6.19 -6.28 26.85
N LYS A 113 -5.40 -5.43 27.56
CA LYS A 113 -5.23 -5.46 29.01
C LYS A 113 -4.75 -6.81 29.55
N LEU A 114 -4.01 -7.58 28.76
CA LEU A 114 -3.48 -8.87 29.15
C LEU A 114 -2.44 -8.72 30.28
N SER A 115 -2.40 -9.70 31.19
CA SER A 115 -1.31 -9.84 32.14
C SER A 115 0.02 -10.08 31.39
N LYS A 116 1.15 -9.81 32.04
CA LYS A 116 2.48 -10.09 31.49
C LYS A 116 2.63 -11.58 31.10
N LYS A 117 2.07 -12.47 31.89
CA LYS A 117 2.12 -13.93 31.68
C LYS A 117 1.32 -14.33 30.45
N ASP A 118 0.08 -13.83 30.32
CA ASP A 118 -0.81 -14.15 29.20
C ASP A 118 -0.32 -13.50 27.89
N ALA A 119 0.16 -12.24 27.96
CA ALA A 119 0.78 -11.57 26.83
C ALA A 119 2.01 -12.32 26.31
N LYS A 120 2.87 -12.88 27.23
CA LYS A 120 4.03 -13.69 26.82
C LYS A 120 3.60 -14.97 26.11
N LYS A 121 2.58 -15.68 26.65
CA LYS A 121 2.03 -16.88 26.01
C LYS A 121 1.54 -16.56 24.59
N ARG A 122 0.73 -15.51 24.46
CA ARG A 122 0.19 -15.08 23.16
C ARG A 122 1.29 -14.57 22.21
N ALA A 123 2.33 -13.90 22.70
CA ALA A 123 3.46 -13.48 21.87
C ALA A 123 4.21 -14.69 21.27
N ILE A 124 4.38 -15.77 22.04
CA ILE A 124 4.95 -17.03 21.53
C ILE A 124 4.03 -17.63 20.45
N GLU A 125 2.71 -17.61 20.64
CA GLU A 125 1.74 -18.06 19.65
C GLU A 125 1.83 -17.22 18.36
N MET A 126 2.00 -15.89 18.47
CA MET A 126 2.20 -15.01 17.31
C MET A 126 3.51 -15.32 16.58
N LEU A 127 4.61 -15.55 17.29
CA LEU A 127 5.88 -15.94 16.69
C LEU A 127 5.79 -17.29 15.96
N LYS A 128 5.02 -18.27 16.49
CA LYS A 128 4.71 -19.52 15.79
C LYS A 128 3.89 -19.28 14.53
N LEU A 129 2.89 -18.40 14.63
CA LEU A 129 1.99 -18.07 13.53
C LEU A 129 2.72 -17.45 12.34
N VAL A 130 3.81 -16.71 12.59
CA VAL A 130 4.67 -16.12 11.56
C VAL A 130 5.91 -16.98 11.25
N ASP A 131 5.91 -18.26 11.61
CA ASP A 131 6.97 -19.25 11.34
C ASP A 131 8.36 -18.84 11.84
N ILE A 132 8.45 -18.24 13.03
CA ILE A 132 9.73 -18.02 13.71
C ILE A 132 10.14 -19.34 14.42
N PRO A 133 11.30 -19.92 14.07
CA PRO A 133 11.75 -21.17 14.70
C PRO A 133 12.17 -20.93 16.15
N SER A 134 11.88 -21.92 17.03
CA SER A 134 12.20 -21.87 18.48
C SER A 134 11.72 -20.58 19.17
N PRO A 135 10.44 -20.23 19.07
CA PRO A 135 9.92 -18.92 19.50
C PRO A 135 10.04 -18.70 21.03
N GLU A 136 10.02 -19.78 21.83
CA GLU A 136 10.22 -19.75 23.27
C GLU A 136 11.60 -19.18 23.68
N ASN A 137 12.63 -19.42 22.86
CA ASN A 137 13.98 -18.91 23.08
C ASN A 137 14.12 -17.51 22.45
N ARG A 138 13.66 -17.38 21.22
CA ARG A 138 13.85 -16.13 20.44
C ARG A 138 13.06 -14.95 20.98
N ILE A 139 12.00 -15.17 21.72
CA ILE A 139 11.20 -14.08 22.34
C ILE A 139 12.07 -13.14 23.21
N ASN A 140 13.18 -13.60 23.70
CA ASN A 140 14.10 -12.81 24.53
C ASN A 140 15.23 -12.16 23.73
N GLN A 141 15.32 -12.40 22.40
CA GLN A 141 16.33 -11.82 21.54
C GLN A 141 16.00 -10.38 21.16
N TYR A 142 17.03 -9.65 20.77
CA TYR A 142 16.94 -8.30 20.24
C TYR A 142 16.85 -8.32 18.70
N PRO A 143 16.33 -7.26 18.06
CA PRO A 143 16.22 -7.22 16.59
C PRO A 143 17.54 -7.48 15.84
N HIS A 144 18.66 -7.00 16.36
CA HIS A 144 19.96 -7.16 15.70
C HIS A 144 20.49 -8.62 15.69
N GLU A 145 19.95 -9.49 16.57
CA GLU A 145 20.28 -10.92 16.60
C GLU A 145 19.50 -11.75 15.56
N LEU A 146 18.59 -11.12 14.79
CA LEU A 146 17.71 -11.77 13.81
C LEU A 146 18.13 -11.44 12.37
N SER A 147 17.88 -12.37 11.44
CA SER A 147 18.00 -12.10 9.99
C SER A 147 16.96 -11.10 9.51
N GLY A 148 17.15 -10.49 8.33
CA GLY A 148 16.19 -9.56 7.73
C GLY A 148 14.78 -10.14 7.61
N GLY A 149 14.65 -11.34 7.06
CA GLY A 149 13.38 -12.04 6.95
C GLY A 149 12.71 -12.36 8.31
N MET A 150 13.53 -12.65 9.34
CA MET A 150 13.00 -12.86 10.70
C MET A 150 12.51 -11.55 11.32
N ARG A 151 13.20 -10.43 11.12
CA ARG A 151 12.75 -9.11 11.57
C ARG A 151 11.43 -8.74 10.90
N GLN A 152 11.29 -9.01 9.60
CA GLN A 152 10.03 -8.79 8.87
C GLN A 152 8.89 -9.61 9.48
N ARG A 153 9.11 -10.90 9.75
CA ARG A 153 8.12 -11.77 10.43
C ARG A 153 7.74 -11.26 11.82
N VAL A 154 8.70 -10.75 12.59
CA VAL A 154 8.44 -10.13 13.90
C VAL A 154 7.59 -8.86 13.75
N MET A 155 7.89 -8.00 12.78
CA MET A 155 7.08 -6.80 12.49
C MET A 155 5.65 -7.18 12.11
N ILE A 156 5.47 -8.21 11.29
CA ILE A 156 4.14 -8.77 10.99
C ILE A 156 3.45 -9.26 12.27
N ALA A 157 4.16 -10.01 13.13
CA ALA A 157 3.61 -10.49 14.40
C ALA A 157 3.14 -9.35 15.32
N ILE A 158 3.87 -8.23 15.37
CA ILE A 158 3.46 -7.03 16.10
C ILE A 158 2.19 -6.45 15.49
N ALA A 159 2.15 -6.26 14.17
CA ALA A 159 1.03 -5.66 13.47
C ALA A 159 -0.29 -6.45 13.65
N ILE A 160 -0.21 -7.79 13.74
CA ILE A 160 -1.40 -8.66 13.91
C ILE A 160 -1.68 -9.06 15.37
N SER A 161 -0.87 -8.63 16.34
CA SER A 161 -0.90 -9.08 17.74
C SER A 161 -2.25 -8.92 18.43
N CYS A 162 -3.01 -7.91 18.05
CA CYS A 162 -4.35 -7.62 18.57
C CYS A 162 -5.49 -8.09 17.65
N ASN A 163 -5.22 -8.86 16.60
CA ASN A 163 -6.17 -9.29 15.56
C ASN A 163 -6.91 -8.10 14.92
N PRO A 164 -6.21 -7.19 14.22
CA PRO A 164 -6.81 -6.00 13.66
C PRO A 164 -7.83 -6.34 12.56
N LYS A 165 -8.82 -5.48 12.36
CA LYS A 165 -9.82 -5.59 11.28
C LYS A 165 -9.25 -5.16 9.93
N LEU A 166 -8.26 -4.26 9.95
CA LEU A 166 -7.55 -3.78 8.77
C LEU A 166 -6.04 -3.89 9.01
N LEU A 167 -5.35 -4.49 8.07
CA LEU A 167 -3.89 -4.56 8.01
C LEU A 167 -3.41 -3.76 6.79
N ILE A 168 -2.63 -2.73 7.04
CA ILE A 168 -1.95 -1.96 6.01
C ILE A 168 -0.53 -2.52 5.90
N ALA A 169 -0.12 -2.94 4.70
CA ALA A 169 1.20 -3.47 4.43
C ALA A 169 1.90 -2.57 3.40
N ASP A 170 2.82 -1.75 3.88
CA ASP A 170 3.57 -0.81 3.05
C ASP A 170 4.88 -1.45 2.60
N GLU A 171 4.93 -1.88 1.36
CA GLU A 171 6.06 -2.58 0.73
C GLU A 171 6.66 -3.71 1.59
N PRO A 172 5.86 -4.68 2.05
CA PRO A 172 6.25 -5.64 3.08
C PRO A 172 7.35 -6.62 2.66
N THR A 173 7.75 -6.62 1.40
CA THR A 173 8.75 -7.51 0.83
C THR A 173 9.96 -6.78 0.24
N THR A 174 10.00 -5.46 0.32
CA THR A 174 11.13 -4.65 -0.17
C THR A 174 12.41 -5.01 0.59
N ALA A 175 13.53 -5.07 -0.13
CA ALA A 175 14.86 -5.46 0.37
C ALA A 175 14.99 -6.92 0.89
N LEU A 176 14.03 -7.80 0.55
CA LEU A 176 14.13 -9.23 0.80
C LEU A 176 14.52 -9.98 -0.48
N ASP A 177 15.22 -11.12 -0.32
CA ASP A 177 15.45 -12.02 -1.45
C ASP A 177 14.13 -12.66 -1.93
N VAL A 178 14.11 -13.11 -3.19
CA VAL A 178 12.90 -13.62 -3.86
C VAL A 178 12.26 -14.78 -3.09
N THR A 179 13.06 -15.64 -2.48
CA THR A 179 12.56 -16.81 -1.72
C THR A 179 11.86 -16.35 -0.45
N ILE A 180 12.46 -15.45 0.31
CA ILE A 180 11.84 -14.88 1.53
C ILE A 180 10.61 -14.04 1.18
N GLN A 181 10.65 -13.29 0.06
CA GLN A 181 9.49 -12.55 -0.44
C GLN A 181 8.28 -13.49 -0.65
N ALA A 182 8.46 -14.59 -1.38
CA ALA A 182 7.39 -15.57 -1.60
C ALA A 182 6.83 -16.11 -0.26
N GLN A 183 7.70 -16.49 0.68
CA GLN A 183 7.29 -16.96 2.01
C GLN A 183 6.49 -15.93 2.81
N ILE A 184 6.85 -14.64 2.73
CA ILE A 184 6.10 -13.57 3.40
C ILE A 184 4.72 -13.38 2.77
N LEU A 185 4.60 -13.47 1.45
CA LEU A 185 3.32 -13.36 0.76
C LEU A 185 2.39 -14.53 1.09
N ASP A 186 2.91 -15.76 1.09
CA ASP A 186 2.17 -16.94 1.52
C ASP A 186 1.68 -16.81 2.96
N LEU A 187 2.57 -16.38 3.87
CA LEU A 187 2.22 -16.08 5.25
C LEU A 187 1.08 -15.06 5.35
N MET A 188 1.15 -13.95 4.61
CA MET A 188 0.10 -12.92 4.63
C MET A 188 -1.24 -13.44 4.08
N SER A 189 -1.21 -14.29 3.03
CA SER A 189 -2.40 -14.94 2.49
C SER A 189 -3.07 -15.85 3.54
N ASP A 190 -2.28 -16.64 4.26
CA ASP A 190 -2.76 -17.51 5.32
C ASP A 190 -3.29 -16.73 6.54
N LEU A 191 -2.61 -15.65 6.91
CA LEU A 191 -3.05 -14.76 7.99
C LEU A 191 -4.41 -14.14 7.66
N LYS A 192 -4.61 -13.65 6.44
CA LYS A 192 -5.91 -13.11 5.99
C LYS A 192 -7.05 -14.08 6.28
N LYS A 193 -6.88 -15.38 5.95
CA LYS A 193 -7.89 -16.41 6.16
C LYS A 193 -8.09 -16.71 7.65
N LYS A 194 -6.98 -16.81 8.43
CA LYS A 194 -7.00 -17.21 9.85
C LYS A 194 -7.60 -16.14 10.76
N ILE A 195 -7.32 -14.85 10.51
CA ILE A 195 -7.76 -13.75 11.39
C ILE A 195 -8.87 -12.89 10.79
N ASN A 196 -9.36 -13.23 9.58
CA ASN A 196 -10.45 -12.53 8.89
C ASN A 196 -10.26 -11.01 8.84
N THR A 197 -9.05 -10.56 8.47
CA THR A 197 -8.67 -9.16 8.34
C THR A 197 -8.80 -8.70 6.89
N SER A 198 -9.12 -7.43 6.70
CA SER A 198 -8.98 -6.77 5.39
C SER A 198 -7.53 -6.33 5.20
N ILE A 199 -7.02 -6.36 3.97
CA ILE A 199 -5.62 -6.00 3.69
C ILE A 199 -5.55 -4.87 2.66
N VAL A 200 -4.77 -3.83 2.96
CA VAL A 200 -4.30 -2.85 1.98
C VAL A 200 -2.83 -3.12 1.74
N MET A 201 -2.52 -3.62 0.54
CA MET A 201 -1.15 -3.93 0.12
C MET A 201 -0.60 -2.80 -0.74
N ILE A 202 0.46 -2.15 -0.30
CA ILE A 202 1.17 -1.17 -1.10
C ILE A 202 2.43 -1.82 -1.65
N THR A 203 2.62 -1.75 -2.95
CA THR A 203 3.84 -2.23 -3.61
C THR A 203 3.98 -1.60 -5.00
N HIS A 204 5.17 -1.64 -5.54
CA HIS A 204 5.43 -1.35 -6.96
C HIS A 204 5.36 -2.62 -7.83
N ASP A 205 5.22 -3.79 -7.23
CA ASP A 205 5.16 -5.08 -7.93
C ASP A 205 3.71 -5.51 -8.21
N LEU A 206 3.31 -5.41 -9.47
CA LEU A 206 1.99 -5.84 -9.93
C LEU A 206 1.78 -7.36 -9.83
N GLY A 207 2.84 -8.16 -9.90
CA GLY A 207 2.77 -9.62 -9.73
C GLY A 207 2.32 -10.00 -8.32
N VAL A 208 2.85 -9.31 -7.31
CA VAL A 208 2.42 -9.45 -5.91
C VAL A 208 0.94 -9.10 -5.77
N ILE A 209 0.50 -8.00 -6.35
CA ILE A 209 -0.91 -7.58 -6.29
C ILE A 209 -1.82 -8.58 -6.97
N ALA A 210 -1.43 -9.12 -8.13
CA ALA A 210 -2.21 -10.11 -8.86
C ALA A 210 -2.44 -11.40 -8.05
N SER A 211 -1.48 -11.79 -7.21
CA SER A 211 -1.57 -13.01 -6.39
C SER A 211 -2.34 -12.82 -5.08
N MET A 212 -2.34 -11.60 -4.52
CA MET A 212 -2.81 -11.34 -3.14
C MET A 212 -4.13 -10.58 -3.06
N CYS A 213 -4.46 -9.77 -4.07
CA CYS A 213 -5.54 -8.80 -4.02
C CYS A 213 -6.69 -9.17 -4.95
N SER A 214 -7.89 -8.69 -4.65
CA SER A 214 -9.07 -8.82 -5.51
C SER A 214 -9.28 -7.59 -6.39
N ARG A 215 -8.82 -6.44 -5.93
CA ARG A 215 -8.95 -5.13 -6.59
C ARG A 215 -7.63 -4.37 -6.49
N VAL A 216 -7.36 -3.52 -7.48
CA VAL A 216 -6.15 -2.69 -7.53
C VAL A 216 -6.50 -1.23 -7.81
N ILE A 217 -5.77 -0.36 -7.15
CA ILE A 217 -5.78 1.09 -7.30
C ILE A 217 -4.42 1.50 -7.85
N VAL A 218 -4.40 2.13 -9.00
CA VAL A 218 -3.18 2.63 -9.64
C VAL A 218 -3.03 4.12 -9.34
N MET A 219 -1.96 4.49 -8.68
CA MET A 219 -1.65 5.88 -8.31
C MET A 219 -0.50 6.45 -9.13
N TYR A 220 -0.65 7.69 -9.58
CA TYR A 220 0.41 8.45 -10.24
C TYR A 220 0.31 9.93 -9.91
N GLY A 221 1.43 10.57 -9.55
CA GLY A 221 1.47 12.01 -9.28
C GLY A 221 0.47 12.50 -8.23
N GLY A 222 0.23 11.70 -7.19
CA GLY A 222 -0.65 12.02 -6.06
C GLY A 222 -2.14 11.82 -6.32
N ILE A 223 -2.55 11.20 -7.44
CA ILE A 223 -3.96 10.89 -7.73
C ILE A 223 -4.15 9.41 -8.09
N ILE A 224 -5.38 8.93 -8.00
CA ILE A 224 -5.79 7.64 -8.58
C ILE A 224 -6.03 7.86 -10.07
N VAL A 225 -5.33 7.10 -10.91
CA VAL A 225 -5.46 7.17 -12.37
C VAL A 225 -6.32 6.06 -12.94
N GLU A 226 -6.36 4.91 -12.25
CA GLU A 226 -7.21 3.78 -12.61
C GLU A 226 -7.50 2.93 -11.37
N GLU A 227 -8.69 2.36 -11.29
CA GLU A 227 -9.11 1.43 -10.24
C GLU A 227 -10.04 0.38 -10.84
N GLY A 228 -9.88 -0.88 -10.41
CA GLY A 228 -10.73 -1.97 -10.87
C GLY A 228 -10.39 -3.29 -10.20
N THR A 229 -11.13 -4.35 -10.55
CA THR A 229 -10.73 -5.71 -10.18
C THR A 229 -9.39 -6.05 -10.84
N ILE A 230 -8.66 -6.99 -10.26
CA ILE A 230 -7.40 -7.48 -10.87
C ILE A 230 -7.62 -7.86 -12.34
N ARG A 231 -8.71 -8.59 -12.63
CA ARG A 231 -9.03 -9.00 -14.01
C ARG A 231 -9.24 -7.81 -14.94
N GLU A 232 -9.99 -6.79 -14.52
CA GLU A 232 -10.26 -5.60 -15.35
C GLU A 232 -8.99 -4.83 -15.66
N VAL A 233 -8.19 -4.51 -14.62
CA VAL A 233 -6.99 -3.69 -14.78
C VAL A 233 -5.87 -4.44 -15.52
N PHE A 234 -5.73 -5.75 -15.36
CA PHE A 234 -4.69 -6.52 -16.04
C PHE A 234 -5.03 -6.87 -17.48
N TYR A 235 -6.30 -7.21 -17.78
CA TYR A 235 -6.71 -7.65 -19.12
C TYR A 235 -7.41 -6.58 -19.96
N ASN A 236 -7.92 -5.51 -19.33
CA ASN A 236 -8.56 -4.38 -20.03
C ASN A 236 -8.19 -3.02 -19.42
N PRO A 237 -6.89 -2.74 -19.23
CA PRO A 237 -6.47 -1.46 -18.66
C PRO A 237 -6.89 -0.29 -19.55
N GLN A 238 -7.20 0.85 -18.94
CA GLN A 238 -7.72 2.03 -19.65
C GLN A 238 -6.76 3.21 -19.62
N HIS A 239 -5.88 3.30 -18.64
CA HIS A 239 -4.93 4.41 -18.54
C HIS A 239 -3.56 4.03 -19.13
N PRO A 240 -2.93 4.85 -20.00
CA PRO A 240 -1.63 4.55 -20.60
C PRO A 240 -0.50 4.28 -19.60
N TYR A 241 -0.55 4.88 -18.41
CA TYR A 241 0.38 4.57 -17.35
C TYR A 241 0.24 3.10 -16.86
N THR A 242 -1.00 2.64 -16.70
CA THR A 242 -1.28 1.23 -16.35
C THR A 242 -0.76 0.28 -17.42
N TRP A 243 -0.90 0.65 -18.71
CA TRP A 243 -0.33 -0.13 -19.81
C TRP A 243 1.20 -0.24 -19.67
N GLY A 244 1.87 0.89 -19.39
CA GLY A 244 3.32 0.91 -19.15
C GLY A 244 3.74 0.01 -17.98
N LEU A 245 3.01 0.06 -16.85
CA LEU A 245 3.28 -0.80 -15.71
C LEU A 245 3.15 -2.28 -16.05
N ILE A 246 2.08 -2.67 -16.78
CA ILE A 246 1.85 -4.07 -17.17
C ILE A 246 2.91 -4.54 -18.17
N ARG A 247 3.33 -3.70 -19.12
CA ARG A 247 4.41 -4.01 -20.08
C ARG A 247 5.78 -4.19 -19.38
N SER A 248 5.95 -3.60 -18.21
CA SER A 248 7.19 -3.72 -17.42
C SER A 248 7.26 -4.99 -16.57
N ILE A 249 6.17 -5.80 -16.52
CA ILE A 249 6.19 -7.08 -15.79
C ILE A 249 6.98 -8.09 -16.61
N PRO A 250 7.98 -8.79 -16.00
CA PRO A 250 8.67 -9.90 -16.65
C PRO A 250 7.68 -11.02 -17.01
N LYS A 251 7.49 -11.30 -18.29
CA LYS A 251 6.73 -12.48 -18.74
C LYS A 251 7.69 -13.67 -18.76
N VAL A 252 7.38 -14.71 -18.00
CA VAL A 252 8.11 -15.99 -18.05
C VAL A 252 7.54 -16.80 -19.22
N GLU A 253 7.88 -16.44 -20.44
CA GLU A 253 7.62 -17.27 -21.62
C GLU A 253 8.84 -18.16 -21.87
N MET A 254 8.66 -19.47 -21.97
CA MET A 254 9.73 -20.41 -22.32
C MET A 254 10.19 -20.12 -23.76
N GLY A 255 11.40 -19.56 -23.91
CA GLY A 255 12.09 -19.48 -25.19
C GLY A 255 12.54 -18.11 -25.67
N GLU A 256 11.86 -17.02 -25.38
CA GLU A 256 12.28 -15.68 -25.84
C GLU A 256 12.37 -14.68 -24.69
N ARG A 257 13.56 -14.10 -24.48
CA ARG A 257 13.76 -12.95 -23.60
C ARG A 257 13.22 -11.70 -24.28
N LYS A 258 11.92 -11.42 -24.14
CA LYS A 258 11.38 -10.13 -24.56
C LYS A 258 12.01 -9.03 -23.69
N LYS A 259 12.59 -8.02 -24.35
CA LYS A 259 13.17 -6.86 -23.69
C LYS A 259 12.07 -6.11 -22.91
N LEU A 260 12.26 -5.91 -21.61
CA LEU A 260 11.36 -5.09 -20.81
C LEU A 260 11.38 -3.65 -21.34
N ILE A 261 10.21 -3.08 -21.52
CA ILE A 261 10.06 -1.69 -21.99
C ILE A 261 9.75 -0.83 -20.76
N PRO A 262 10.74 -0.07 -20.25
CA PRO A 262 10.48 0.83 -19.12
C PRO A 262 9.60 2.00 -19.55
N ILE A 263 8.84 2.56 -18.61
CA ILE A 263 8.13 3.81 -18.84
C ILE A 263 9.14 4.94 -18.94
N PRO A 264 9.26 5.66 -20.09
CA PRO A 264 10.28 6.69 -20.27
C PRO A 264 10.03 7.92 -19.40
N GLY A 265 11.10 8.70 -19.14
CA GLY A 265 11.03 9.97 -18.39
C GLY A 265 10.92 9.79 -16.87
N THR A 266 10.73 10.89 -16.16
CA THR A 266 10.64 10.97 -14.70
C THR A 266 9.22 11.35 -14.23
N PRO A 267 8.78 10.92 -13.03
CA PRO A 267 7.55 11.39 -12.43
C PRO A 267 7.51 12.92 -12.29
N PRO A 268 6.31 13.54 -12.25
CA PRO A 268 6.19 14.98 -12.13
C PRO A 268 6.68 15.48 -10.77
N ASP A 269 7.21 16.71 -10.76
CA ASP A 269 7.49 17.42 -9.53
C ASP A 269 6.16 17.82 -8.85
N LEU A 270 5.97 17.37 -7.60
CA LEU A 270 4.77 17.66 -6.82
C LEU A 270 4.86 18.97 -6.02
N LEU A 271 5.98 19.69 -6.10
CA LEU A 271 6.08 21.09 -5.67
C LEU A 271 5.33 22.02 -6.64
N ALA A 272 5.42 21.70 -7.96
CA ALA A 272 4.72 22.40 -9.02
C ALA A 272 3.95 21.41 -9.90
N PRO A 273 2.90 20.74 -9.38
CA PRO A 273 2.24 19.66 -10.10
C PRO A 273 1.57 20.16 -11.37
N PRO A 274 1.52 19.34 -12.44
CA PRO A 274 0.86 19.70 -13.69
C PRO A 274 -0.61 20.09 -13.47
N LYS A 275 -1.09 21.07 -14.23
CA LYS A 275 -2.50 21.52 -14.20
C LYS A 275 -3.44 20.48 -14.78
N GLY A 276 -3.00 19.74 -15.77
CA GLY A 276 -3.75 18.69 -16.44
C GLY A 276 -3.50 17.28 -15.91
N CYS A 277 -3.45 16.30 -16.81
CA CYS A 277 -3.10 14.93 -16.48
C CYS A 277 -1.64 14.85 -15.99
N PRO A 278 -1.36 14.29 -14.79
CA PRO A 278 0.01 14.22 -14.29
C PRO A 278 0.93 13.34 -15.16
N PHE A 279 0.37 12.42 -15.95
CA PHE A 279 1.13 11.54 -16.83
C PHE A 279 1.35 12.13 -18.23
N ALA A 280 0.78 13.30 -18.57
CA ALA A 280 0.80 13.86 -19.93
C ALA A 280 2.22 13.96 -20.52
N ALA A 281 3.20 14.40 -19.75
CA ALA A 281 4.59 14.56 -20.22
C ALA A 281 5.30 13.25 -20.60
N ARG A 282 4.79 12.10 -20.13
CA ARG A 282 5.34 10.75 -20.39
C ARG A 282 4.42 9.90 -21.26
N CYS A 283 3.26 10.42 -21.61
CA CYS A 283 2.22 9.68 -22.32
C CYS A 283 2.43 9.77 -23.83
N GLU A 284 2.64 8.66 -24.50
CA GLU A 284 2.77 8.58 -25.97
C GLU A 284 1.49 9.04 -26.69
N TYR A 285 0.35 9.04 -26.00
CA TYR A 285 -0.97 9.42 -26.52
C TYR A 285 -1.45 10.76 -25.99
N ALA A 286 -0.54 11.60 -25.47
CA ALA A 286 -0.91 12.88 -24.91
C ALA A 286 -1.56 13.81 -25.96
N MET A 287 -2.68 14.41 -25.58
CA MET A 287 -3.39 15.42 -26.37
C MET A 287 -3.23 16.78 -25.67
N LYS A 288 -3.42 17.90 -26.41
CA LYS A 288 -3.36 19.26 -25.83
C LYS A 288 -4.24 19.43 -24.57
N VAL A 289 -5.42 18.79 -24.54
CA VAL A 289 -6.30 18.81 -23.38
C VAL A 289 -5.66 18.16 -22.15
N CYS A 290 -4.81 17.15 -22.32
CA CYS A 290 -4.12 16.47 -21.23
C CYS A 290 -3.16 17.39 -20.47
N GLU A 291 -2.61 18.40 -21.12
CA GLU A 291 -1.70 19.36 -20.49
C GLU A 291 -2.44 20.44 -19.70
N MET A 292 -3.66 20.78 -20.12
CA MET A 292 -4.41 21.94 -19.62
C MET A 292 -5.46 21.58 -18.57
N ILE A 293 -6.14 20.43 -18.72
CA ILE A 293 -7.32 20.07 -17.93
C ILE A 293 -7.14 18.67 -17.35
N PRO A 294 -7.32 18.50 -16.02
CA PRO A 294 -7.25 17.17 -15.41
C PRO A 294 -8.39 16.29 -15.95
N PRO A 295 -8.11 15.02 -16.30
CA PRO A 295 -9.15 14.11 -16.73
C PRO A 295 -10.09 13.79 -15.55
N ARG A 296 -11.38 13.67 -15.85
CA ARG A 296 -12.37 13.20 -14.89
C ARG A 296 -12.35 11.68 -14.81
N ASN A 297 -12.69 11.12 -13.66
CA ASN A 297 -12.95 9.70 -13.55
C ASN A 297 -14.12 9.31 -14.46
N THR A 298 -13.86 8.36 -15.35
CA THR A 298 -14.87 7.75 -16.22
C THR A 298 -15.17 6.35 -15.68
N VAL A 299 -16.43 6.09 -15.39
CA VAL A 299 -16.92 4.78 -14.95
C VAL A 299 -17.06 3.87 -16.17
N ILE A 300 -16.38 2.71 -16.16
CA ILE A 300 -16.39 1.71 -17.23
C ILE A 300 -17.34 0.57 -16.85
N SER A 301 -17.26 0.11 -15.61
CA SER A 301 -18.14 -0.88 -15.01
C SER A 301 -18.44 -0.48 -13.55
N ASN A 302 -19.20 -1.31 -12.83
CA ASN A 302 -19.51 -1.07 -11.42
C ASN A 302 -18.24 -1.11 -10.53
N THR A 303 -17.15 -1.70 -11.02
CA THR A 303 -15.89 -1.90 -10.29
C THR A 303 -14.70 -1.23 -10.97
N HIS A 304 -14.83 -0.77 -12.23
CA HIS A 304 -13.73 -0.25 -13.02
C HIS A 304 -13.94 1.21 -13.39
N GLN A 305 -12.99 2.04 -13.03
CA GLN A 305 -12.95 3.46 -13.40
C GLN A 305 -11.54 3.92 -13.73
N ALA A 306 -11.42 4.91 -14.62
CA ALA A 306 -10.13 5.49 -14.98
C ALA A 306 -10.22 6.99 -15.28
N ALA A 307 -9.17 7.72 -14.95
CA ALA A 307 -9.03 9.14 -15.19
C ALA A 307 -8.16 9.39 -16.44
N CYS A 308 -8.73 9.24 -17.64
CA CYS A 308 -8.01 9.41 -18.90
C CYS A 308 -8.87 10.07 -19.98
N TRP A 309 -8.32 11.05 -20.70
CA TRP A 309 -8.98 11.71 -21.81
C TRP A 309 -9.17 10.80 -23.05
N LEU A 310 -8.44 9.71 -23.19
CA LEU A 310 -8.66 8.71 -24.24
C LEU A 310 -10.04 8.02 -24.14
N MET A 311 -10.70 8.11 -23.01
CA MET A 311 -12.05 7.58 -22.81
C MET A 311 -13.15 8.53 -23.29
N HIS A 312 -12.79 9.77 -23.68
CA HIS A 312 -13.76 10.70 -24.22
C HIS A 312 -14.22 10.26 -25.62
N PRO A 313 -15.53 10.33 -25.96
CA PRO A 313 -16.04 9.86 -27.25
C PRO A 313 -15.36 10.45 -28.50
N LYS A 314 -14.80 11.66 -28.39
CA LYS A 314 -14.07 12.34 -29.48
C LYS A 314 -12.56 12.07 -29.46
N ALA A 315 -12.06 11.23 -28.56
CA ALA A 315 -10.64 10.90 -28.51
C ALA A 315 -10.25 9.96 -29.67
N PRO A 316 -9.01 10.01 -30.15
CA PRO A 316 -8.53 9.06 -31.12
C PRO A 316 -8.58 7.63 -30.59
N LYS A 317 -8.93 6.68 -31.45
CA LYS A 317 -8.80 5.25 -31.13
C LYS A 317 -7.31 4.88 -31.20
N VAL A 318 -6.80 4.32 -30.12
CA VAL A 318 -5.39 3.93 -29.99
C VAL A 318 -5.30 2.42 -29.73
N ASP A 319 -4.24 1.80 -30.23
CA ASP A 319 -3.92 0.42 -29.90
C ASP A 319 -3.26 0.41 -28.51
N LYS A 320 -3.84 -0.32 -27.59
CA LYS A 320 -3.34 -0.41 -26.21
C LYS A 320 -2.08 -1.27 -26.10
N GLY A 321 -1.82 -2.17 -27.06
CA GLY A 321 -0.63 -3.03 -27.13
C GLY A 321 -0.37 -3.87 -25.88
N VAL A 322 -1.39 -4.11 -25.05
CA VAL A 322 -1.25 -4.75 -23.72
C VAL A 322 -1.73 -6.20 -23.73
N ILE A 323 -2.49 -6.57 -24.77
CA ILE A 323 -3.05 -7.92 -24.89
C ILE A 323 -2.33 -8.61 -26.07
N GLY A 324 -1.37 -9.45 -25.74
CA GLY A 324 -0.69 -10.40 -26.60
C GLY A 324 -0.37 -11.64 -25.79
#